data_2437e9ec100631f4cb7cd598d0d72388
#
_entry.id   2437e9ec100631f4cb7cd598d0d72388
#
_cell.length_a   1.000
_cell.length_b   1.000
_cell.length_c   1.000
_cell.angle_alpha   90.00
_cell.angle_beta   90.00
_cell.angle_gamma   90.00
#
_symmetry.space_group_name_H-M   'P 1'
#
loop_
_entity.id
_entity.type
_entity.pdbx_description
1 polymer ?
#
loop_
_entity_poly.entity_id
_entity_poly.type
_entity_poly.pdbx_seq_one_letter_code
_entity_poly.pdbx_strand_id
1 'polypeptide(L)'
;MTLQDLYREGIRKLTENEVPEAELNAWYLLQSCLSEEPFSYTRSRFFLEQMEQAAPETITSYMEKISKREEHIPLEYILGYTEFMGLTFLVREGVLIPRQDTEILVEMAVEVSTGKRVLDLCTGSGCIGLSIAVCGNPKAVTLSDVSEEAIATAGQNERNLDKNGWKGRGRKPEITYALGNLWEPIDGKFDLIVSNPPYIETEELSGLMPEVIDHEPLLALDGGKSGLVFYEKILEKAPFYLEEAGILMVEIGYNQGEQVKQLFEKNGFADVEIKKDLAGLDRVVRGRLSKKGK
;
A
#
# COMPACT_ATOMS: atom_id res chain seq x y z
N MET A 1 -37.20 0.69 -8.63
CA MET A 1 -36.01 1.55 -8.82
C MET A 1 -35.10 0.82 -9.79
N THR A 2 -34.72 1.48 -10.91
CA THR A 2 -33.76 0.88 -11.85
C THR A 2 -32.34 0.97 -11.31
N LEU A 3 -31.40 0.21 -11.89
CA LEU A 3 -29.96 0.34 -11.54
C LEU A 3 -29.44 1.75 -11.77
N GLN A 4 -29.92 2.44 -12.81
CA GLN A 4 -29.56 3.83 -13.08
C GLN A 4 -30.12 4.80 -12.01
N ASP A 5 -31.36 4.60 -11.56
CA ASP A 5 -31.94 5.43 -10.49
C ASP A 5 -31.16 5.23 -9.19
N LEU A 6 -30.80 4.00 -8.88
CA LEU A 6 -30.03 3.63 -7.68
C LEU A 6 -28.64 4.28 -7.72
N TYR A 7 -27.94 4.20 -8.86
CA TYR A 7 -26.64 4.82 -9.07
C TYR A 7 -26.69 6.35 -8.92
N ARG A 8 -27.69 7.01 -9.53
CA ARG A 8 -27.87 8.46 -9.40
C ARG A 8 -28.17 8.90 -7.98
N GLU A 9 -28.95 8.11 -7.24
CA GLU A 9 -29.24 8.38 -5.84
C GLU A 9 -27.96 8.32 -4.99
N GLY A 10 -27.09 7.35 -5.23
CA GLY A 10 -25.78 7.28 -4.56
C GLY A 10 -24.91 8.49 -4.86
N ILE A 11 -24.80 8.89 -6.13
CA ILE A 11 -24.05 10.10 -6.52
C ILE A 11 -24.58 11.33 -5.79
N ARG A 12 -25.91 11.51 -5.79
CA ARG A 12 -26.56 12.66 -5.12
C ARG A 12 -26.19 12.71 -3.64
N LYS A 13 -26.35 11.59 -2.92
CA LYS A 13 -26.05 11.51 -1.49
C LYS A 13 -24.60 11.81 -1.16
N LEU A 14 -23.65 11.20 -1.90
CA LEU A 14 -22.24 11.45 -1.69
C LEU A 14 -21.83 12.89 -2.00
N THR A 15 -22.44 13.49 -3.04
CA THR A 15 -22.21 14.90 -3.40
C THR A 15 -22.74 15.84 -2.31
N GLU A 16 -23.93 15.58 -1.76
CA GLU A 16 -24.53 16.38 -0.69
C GLU A 16 -23.70 16.33 0.61
N ASN A 17 -22.95 15.24 0.84
CA ASN A 17 -22.05 15.07 1.97
C ASN A 17 -20.58 15.40 1.65
N GLU A 18 -20.32 16.12 0.56
CA GLU A 18 -18.99 16.61 0.15
C GLU A 18 -17.94 15.50 -0.01
N VAL A 19 -18.36 14.26 -0.32
CA VAL A 19 -17.44 13.14 -0.56
C VAL A 19 -16.69 13.39 -1.87
N PRO A 20 -15.35 13.40 -1.88
CA PRO A 20 -14.56 13.54 -3.10
C PRO A 20 -14.90 12.45 -4.11
N GLU A 21 -14.84 12.77 -5.40
CA GLU A 21 -15.08 11.81 -6.49
C GLU A 21 -16.39 11.00 -6.32
N ALA A 22 -17.47 11.65 -5.89
CA ALA A 22 -18.77 11.05 -5.58
C ALA A 22 -19.27 10.07 -6.65
N GLU A 23 -19.11 10.41 -7.94
CA GLU A 23 -19.49 9.55 -9.06
C GLU A 23 -18.68 8.25 -9.11
N LEU A 24 -17.37 8.35 -8.92
CA LEU A 24 -16.47 7.19 -8.93
C LEU A 24 -16.74 6.29 -7.72
N ASN A 25 -16.89 6.88 -6.53
CA ASN A 25 -17.24 6.15 -5.31
C ASN A 25 -18.58 5.42 -5.46
N ALA A 26 -19.63 6.11 -5.90
CA ALA A 26 -20.94 5.51 -6.13
C ALA A 26 -20.87 4.33 -7.13
N TRP A 27 -20.03 4.44 -8.16
CA TRP A 27 -19.81 3.37 -9.11
C TRP A 27 -19.20 2.12 -8.47
N TYR A 28 -18.09 2.26 -7.77
CA TYR A 28 -17.41 1.11 -7.16
C TYR A 28 -18.27 0.43 -6.10
N LEU A 29 -19.03 1.21 -5.32
CA LEU A 29 -19.96 0.67 -4.35
C LEU A 29 -21.10 -0.12 -5.04
N LEU A 30 -21.66 0.40 -6.15
CA LEU A 30 -22.68 -0.34 -6.92
C LEU A 30 -22.11 -1.60 -7.56
N GLN A 31 -20.94 -1.48 -8.19
CA GLN A 31 -20.22 -2.60 -8.78
C GLN A 31 -20.04 -3.76 -7.79
N SER A 32 -19.64 -3.44 -6.56
CA SER A 32 -19.42 -4.44 -5.50
C SER A 32 -20.72 -5.09 -4.97
N CYS A 33 -21.91 -4.53 -5.31
CA CYS A 33 -23.20 -5.13 -5.00
C CYS A 33 -23.75 -6.00 -6.15
N LEU A 34 -23.18 -5.85 -7.36
CA LEU A 34 -23.62 -6.55 -8.56
C LEU A 34 -22.73 -7.75 -8.94
N SER A 35 -21.62 -7.92 -8.25
CA SER A 35 -20.74 -9.08 -8.42
C SER A 35 -19.96 -9.39 -7.15
N GLU A 36 -19.79 -10.68 -6.86
CA GLU A 36 -18.95 -11.17 -5.75
C GLU A 36 -17.44 -11.04 -6.05
N GLU A 37 -17.06 -11.06 -7.34
CA GLU A 37 -15.66 -10.92 -7.74
C GLU A 37 -15.30 -9.43 -7.89
N PRO A 38 -14.22 -8.96 -7.24
CA PRO A 38 -13.72 -7.59 -7.38
C PRO A 38 -13.59 -7.18 -8.85
N PHE A 39 -14.07 -5.99 -9.18
CA PHE A 39 -13.96 -5.35 -10.50
C PHE A 39 -14.54 -6.11 -11.70
N SER A 40 -15.25 -7.22 -11.49
CA SER A 40 -15.76 -8.06 -12.59
C SER A 40 -17.01 -7.51 -13.27
N TYR A 41 -17.83 -6.71 -12.60
CA TYR A 41 -18.98 -6.03 -13.20
C TYR A 41 -18.55 -4.73 -13.89
N THR A 42 -18.61 -4.69 -15.22
CA THR A 42 -18.03 -3.60 -16.01
C THR A 42 -19.01 -2.46 -16.28
N ARG A 43 -18.47 -1.25 -16.58
CA ARG A 43 -19.27 -0.10 -17.06
C ARG A 43 -20.06 -0.44 -18.31
N SER A 44 -19.52 -1.23 -19.22
CA SER A 44 -20.22 -1.65 -20.46
C SER A 44 -21.42 -2.52 -20.14
N ARG A 45 -21.31 -3.43 -19.18
CA ARG A 45 -22.43 -4.26 -18.72
C ARG A 45 -23.51 -3.40 -18.05
N PHE A 46 -23.11 -2.49 -17.17
CA PHE A 46 -24.02 -1.53 -16.56
C PHE A 46 -24.82 -0.74 -17.61
N PHE A 47 -24.16 -0.25 -18.66
CA PHE A 47 -24.82 0.50 -19.73
C PHE A 47 -25.92 -0.30 -20.39
N LEU A 48 -25.76 -1.60 -20.55
CA LEU A 48 -26.80 -2.48 -21.14
C LEU A 48 -27.94 -2.77 -20.15
N GLU A 49 -27.63 -2.92 -18.87
CA GLU A 49 -28.56 -3.37 -17.81
C GLU A 49 -29.13 -2.20 -16.99
N GLN A 50 -28.73 -0.96 -17.19
CA GLN A 50 -29.04 0.18 -16.33
C GLN A 50 -30.55 0.46 -16.15
N MET A 51 -31.39 0.06 -17.12
CA MET A 51 -32.84 0.21 -17.08
C MET A 51 -33.53 -0.97 -16.39
N GLU A 52 -32.80 -2.03 -16.02
CA GLU A 52 -33.36 -3.17 -15.28
C GLU A 52 -33.67 -2.76 -13.84
N GLN A 53 -34.66 -3.47 -13.25
CA GLN A 53 -35.00 -3.26 -11.85
C GLN A 53 -33.94 -3.87 -10.95
N ALA A 54 -33.40 -3.05 -10.04
CA ALA A 54 -32.47 -3.52 -9.03
C ALA A 54 -33.18 -4.49 -8.06
N ALA A 55 -32.49 -5.58 -7.71
CA ALA A 55 -33.00 -6.50 -6.69
C ALA A 55 -33.07 -5.81 -5.31
N PRO A 56 -34.03 -6.13 -4.46
CA PRO A 56 -34.17 -5.53 -3.13
C PRO A 56 -32.90 -5.64 -2.29
N GLU A 57 -32.21 -6.77 -2.37
CA GLU A 57 -30.96 -7.04 -1.65
C GLU A 57 -29.83 -6.11 -2.15
N THR A 58 -29.77 -5.88 -3.48
CA THR A 58 -28.80 -4.95 -4.09
C THR A 58 -29.06 -3.53 -3.61
N ILE A 59 -30.34 -3.11 -3.58
CA ILE A 59 -30.71 -1.77 -3.10
C ILE A 59 -30.28 -1.59 -1.64
N THR A 60 -30.61 -2.55 -0.78
CA THR A 60 -30.28 -2.49 0.65
C THR A 60 -28.75 -2.43 0.85
N SER A 61 -28.02 -3.38 0.27
CA SER A 61 -26.55 -3.44 0.41
C SER A 61 -25.87 -2.18 -0.13
N TYR A 62 -26.32 -1.67 -1.28
CA TYR A 62 -25.77 -0.44 -1.85
C TYR A 62 -26.01 0.77 -0.95
N MET A 63 -27.24 0.95 -0.46
CA MET A 63 -27.57 2.10 0.39
C MET A 63 -26.85 2.05 1.75
N GLU A 64 -26.61 0.87 2.31
CA GLU A 64 -25.77 0.69 3.50
C GLU A 64 -24.32 1.12 3.25
N LYS A 65 -23.74 0.74 2.08
CA LYS A 65 -22.40 1.14 1.69
C LYS A 65 -22.31 2.65 1.42
N ILE A 66 -23.31 3.24 0.76
CA ILE A 66 -23.41 4.68 0.57
C ILE A 66 -23.44 5.40 1.92
N SER A 67 -24.27 4.92 2.89
CA SER A 67 -24.34 5.55 4.22
C SER A 67 -23.01 5.54 4.95
N LYS A 68 -22.25 4.44 4.87
CA LYS A 68 -20.88 4.41 5.42
C LYS A 68 -19.95 5.42 4.73
N ARG A 69 -20.07 5.57 3.41
CA ARG A 69 -19.25 6.52 2.67
C ARG A 69 -19.62 7.98 2.93
N GLU A 70 -20.90 8.26 3.22
CA GLU A 70 -21.38 9.57 3.71
C GLU A 70 -20.70 9.97 5.05
N GLU A 71 -20.29 8.99 5.87
CA GLU A 71 -19.51 9.17 7.11
C GLU A 71 -18.00 9.29 6.86
N HIS A 72 -17.57 9.47 5.63
CA HIS A 72 -16.18 9.56 5.19
C HIS A 72 -15.34 8.30 5.47
N ILE A 73 -15.95 7.13 5.74
CA ILE A 73 -15.21 5.87 5.79
C ILE A 73 -14.56 5.63 4.41
N PRO A 74 -13.25 5.33 4.33
CA PRO A 74 -12.56 5.10 3.06
C PRO A 74 -13.27 4.08 2.19
N LEU A 75 -13.33 4.35 0.89
CA LEU A 75 -13.96 3.47 -0.08
C LEU A 75 -13.44 2.03 0.02
N GLU A 76 -12.13 1.88 0.11
CA GLU A 76 -11.44 0.60 0.16
C GLU A 76 -11.80 -0.20 1.42
N TYR A 77 -12.01 0.46 2.56
CA TYR A 77 -12.49 -0.22 3.78
C TYR A 77 -13.93 -0.69 3.63
N ILE A 78 -14.79 0.06 2.95
CA ILE A 78 -16.17 -0.35 2.66
C ILE A 78 -16.20 -1.53 1.67
N LEU A 79 -15.32 -1.53 0.68
CA LEU A 79 -15.17 -2.60 -0.30
C LEU A 79 -14.47 -3.83 0.31
N GLY A 80 -13.53 -3.62 1.24
CA GLY A 80 -12.68 -4.66 1.81
C GLY A 80 -11.46 -5.02 0.96
N TYR A 81 -11.24 -4.34 -0.17
CA TYR A 81 -10.12 -4.59 -1.08
C TYR A 81 -9.73 -3.33 -1.87
N THR A 82 -8.50 -3.37 -2.39
CA THR A 82 -7.98 -2.38 -3.35
C THR A 82 -7.16 -3.06 -4.43
N GLU A 83 -6.91 -2.36 -5.54
CA GLU A 83 -5.96 -2.79 -6.57
C GLU A 83 -4.61 -2.10 -6.36
N PHE A 84 -3.53 -2.87 -6.45
CA PHE A 84 -2.16 -2.38 -6.36
C PHE A 84 -1.24 -3.26 -7.21
N MET A 85 -0.42 -2.68 -8.09
CA MET A 85 0.42 -3.42 -9.06
C MET A 85 -0.37 -4.41 -9.94
N GLY A 86 -1.63 -4.12 -10.25
CA GLY A 86 -2.53 -5.02 -10.98
C GLY A 86 -2.90 -6.30 -10.20
N LEU A 87 -2.74 -6.29 -8.89
CA LEU A 87 -3.11 -7.36 -7.96
C LEU A 87 -4.18 -6.86 -7.00
N THR A 88 -5.11 -7.73 -6.62
CA THR A 88 -6.13 -7.40 -5.62
C THR A 88 -5.61 -7.70 -4.22
N PHE A 89 -5.58 -6.69 -3.37
CA PHE A 89 -5.22 -6.79 -1.96
C PHE A 89 -6.42 -6.56 -1.06
N LEU A 90 -6.59 -7.40 -0.05
CA LEU A 90 -7.51 -7.13 1.05
C LEU A 90 -6.98 -5.94 1.86
N VAL A 91 -7.91 -5.09 2.26
CA VAL A 91 -7.67 -4.00 3.20
C VAL A 91 -8.73 -4.04 4.30
N ARG A 92 -8.38 -3.52 5.46
CA ARG A 92 -9.28 -3.43 6.63
C ARG A 92 -8.87 -2.29 7.53
N GLU A 93 -9.76 -1.86 8.39
CA GLU A 93 -9.44 -0.92 9.46
C GLU A 93 -8.20 -1.39 10.24
N GLY A 94 -7.37 -0.44 10.66
CA GLY A 94 -6.11 -0.72 11.37
C GLY A 94 -4.91 -1.05 10.49
N VAL A 95 -5.07 -1.10 9.15
CA VAL A 95 -3.98 -1.31 8.19
C VAL A 95 -4.03 -0.23 7.11
N LEU A 96 -2.89 0.42 6.85
CA LEU A 96 -2.79 1.47 5.82
C LEU A 96 -3.28 0.95 4.46
N ILE A 97 -4.12 1.74 3.80
CA ILE A 97 -4.58 1.45 2.44
C ILE A 97 -3.41 1.66 1.47
N PRO A 98 -3.06 0.67 0.63
CA PRO A 98 -2.02 0.82 -0.39
C PRO A 98 -2.25 2.05 -1.28
N ARG A 99 -1.22 2.86 -1.47
CA ARG A 99 -1.26 4.06 -2.32
C ARG A 99 -0.63 3.78 -3.69
N GLN A 100 -1.20 4.33 -4.75
CA GLN A 100 -0.66 4.15 -6.10
C GLN A 100 0.77 4.69 -6.24
N ASP A 101 1.11 5.79 -5.55
CA ASP A 101 2.47 6.34 -5.54
C ASP A 101 3.52 5.34 -5.04
N THR A 102 3.14 4.42 -4.14
CA THR A 102 4.00 3.35 -3.63
C THR A 102 4.37 2.32 -4.72
N GLU A 103 3.64 2.24 -5.82
CA GLU A 103 3.96 1.34 -6.94
C GLU A 103 5.34 1.65 -7.53
N ILE A 104 5.79 2.91 -7.48
CA ILE A 104 7.14 3.33 -7.93
C ILE A 104 8.24 2.62 -7.13
N LEU A 105 8.07 2.49 -5.81
CA LEU A 105 9.00 1.75 -4.97
C LEU A 105 9.06 0.28 -5.38
N VAL A 106 7.91 -0.32 -5.66
CA VAL A 106 7.82 -1.72 -6.10
C VAL A 106 8.46 -1.93 -7.47
N GLU A 107 8.19 -1.06 -8.45
CA GLU A 107 8.80 -1.13 -9.78
C GLU A 107 10.33 -1.12 -9.70
N MET A 108 10.90 -0.17 -8.94
CA MET A 108 12.36 -0.09 -8.73
C MET A 108 12.92 -1.34 -8.04
N ALA A 109 12.18 -1.88 -7.07
CA ALA A 109 12.58 -3.08 -6.34
C ALA A 109 12.52 -4.33 -7.22
N VAL A 110 11.50 -4.48 -8.04
CA VAL A 110 11.33 -5.60 -8.99
C VAL A 110 12.52 -5.70 -9.94
N GLU A 111 13.00 -4.58 -10.50
CA GLU A 111 14.16 -4.54 -11.41
C GLU A 111 15.41 -5.20 -10.82
N VAL A 112 15.57 -5.17 -9.50
CA VAL A 112 16.80 -5.63 -8.84
C VAL A 112 16.61 -6.84 -7.94
N SER A 113 15.39 -7.37 -7.79
CA SER A 113 15.04 -8.38 -6.78
C SER A 113 15.31 -9.82 -7.19
N THR A 114 15.51 -10.12 -8.48
CA THR A 114 15.66 -11.50 -8.99
C THR A 114 16.74 -12.28 -8.24
N GLY A 115 16.36 -13.42 -7.66
CA GLY A 115 17.25 -14.31 -6.92
C GLY A 115 17.69 -13.80 -5.54
N LYS A 116 17.21 -12.65 -5.10
CA LYS A 116 17.62 -11.96 -3.88
C LYS A 116 16.75 -12.29 -2.68
N ARG A 117 17.31 -12.08 -1.49
CA ARG A 117 16.58 -12.04 -0.23
C ARG A 117 16.11 -10.59 0.00
N VAL A 118 14.80 -10.41 0.10
CA VAL A 118 14.16 -9.09 0.25
C VAL A 118 13.57 -8.98 1.64
N LEU A 119 13.72 -7.82 2.29
CA LEU A 119 13.02 -7.43 3.50
C LEU A 119 12.11 -6.25 3.19
N ASP A 120 10.83 -6.37 3.53
CA ASP A 120 9.84 -5.30 3.51
C ASP A 120 9.55 -4.89 4.96
N LEU A 121 10.09 -3.74 5.38
CA LEU A 121 9.89 -3.14 6.71
C LEU A 121 8.67 -2.23 6.69
N CYS A 122 7.85 -2.27 7.75
CA CYS A 122 6.57 -1.57 7.84
C CYS A 122 5.63 -2.02 6.71
N THR A 123 5.47 -3.34 6.59
CA THR A 123 4.85 -3.99 5.43
C THR A 123 3.35 -3.70 5.28
N GLY A 124 2.65 -3.35 6.37
CA GLY A 124 1.21 -3.08 6.37
C GLY A 124 0.41 -4.26 5.82
N SER A 125 -0.34 -4.04 4.76
CA SER A 125 -1.11 -5.09 4.07
C SER A 125 -0.25 -6.13 3.33
N GLY A 126 1.07 -5.95 3.31
CA GLY A 126 2.00 -6.77 2.53
C GLY A 126 2.11 -6.36 1.06
N CYS A 127 1.48 -5.26 0.64
CA CYS A 127 1.36 -4.90 -0.78
C CYS A 127 2.71 -4.73 -1.47
N ILE A 128 3.72 -4.15 -0.83
CA ILE A 128 5.05 -3.97 -1.40
C ILE A 128 5.76 -5.32 -1.55
N GLY A 129 5.98 -6.04 -0.44
CA GLY A 129 6.75 -7.27 -0.44
C GLY A 129 6.10 -8.39 -1.26
N LEU A 130 4.76 -8.52 -1.20
CA LEU A 130 4.04 -9.52 -2.00
C LEU A 130 4.04 -9.17 -3.49
N SER A 131 3.93 -7.89 -3.87
CA SER A 131 4.07 -7.49 -5.27
C SER A 131 5.48 -7.75 -5.81
N ILE A 132 6.52 -7.47 -5.01
CA ILE A 132 7.90 -7.85 -5.36
C ILE A 132 8.02 -9.37 -5.51
N ALA A 133 7.41 -10.14 -4.61
CA ALA A 133 7.41 -11.60 -4.67
C ALA A 133 6.77 -12.11 -5.97
N VAL A 134 5.65 -11.52 -6.39
CA VAL A 134 4.89 -11.92 -7.60
C VAL A 134 5.57 -11.46 -8.89
N CYS A 135 6.11 -10.23 -8.93
CA CYS A 135 6.58 -9.58 -10.15
C CYS A 135 8.10 -9.69 -10.38
N GLY A 136 8.89 -9.84 -9.28
CA GLY A 136 10.35 -9.68 -9.33
C GLY A 136 11.16 -10.97 -9.27
N ASN A 137 10.55 -12.13 -8.99
CA ASN A 137 11.21 -13.43 -8.85
C ASN A 137 12.36 -13.45 -7.80
N PRO A 138 12.16 -12.94 -6.56
CA PRO A 138 13.14 -13.02 -5.50
C PRO A 138 13.31 -14.47 -5.01
N LYS A 139 14.40 -14.74 -4.27
CA LYS A 139 14.63 -16.02 -3.60
C LYS A 139 13.72 -16.18 -2.37
N ALA A 140 13.63 -15.13 -1.58
CA ALA A 140 12.83 -15.07 -0.36
C ALA A 140 12.38 -13.63 -0.08
N VAL A 141 11.23 -13.46 0.58
CA VAL A 141 10.70 -12.18 1.03
C VAL A 141 10.33 -12.31 2.50
N THR A 142 10.84 -11.40 3.33
CA THR A 142 10.43 -11.26 4.74
C THR A 142 9.57 -10.01 4.85
N LEU A 143 8.37 -10.17 5.41
CA LEU A 143 7.40 -9.09 5.66
C LEU A 143 7.42 -8.78 7.15
N SER A 144 7.75 -7.55 7.53
CA SER A 144 7.87 -7.15 8.93
C SER A 144 6.99 -5.96 9.27
N ASP A 145 6.28 -6.05 10.38
CA ASP A 145 5.47 -4.98 10.93
C ASP A 145 5.36 -5.08 12.45
N VAL A 146 5.06 -3.97 13.11
CA VAL A 146 4.81 -3.93 14.55
C VAL A 146 3.37 -4.30 14.87
N SER A 147 2.45 -4.19 13.92
CA SER A 147 1.03 -4.48 14.05
C SER A 147 0.72 -5.96 13.75
N GLU A 148 0.10 -6.64 14.71
CA GLU A 148 -0.43 -8.00 14.52
C GLU A 148 -1.48 -8.04 13.39
N GLU A 149 -2.31 -6.99 13.27
CA GLU A 149 -3.33 -6.86 12.23
C GLU A 149 -2.71 -6.72 10.84
N ALA A 150 -1.62 -5.96 10.72
CA ALA A 150 -0.86 -5.82 9.49
C ALA A 150 -0.30 -7.19 9.05
N ILE A 151 0.40 -7.89 9.94
CA ILE A 151 0.95 -9.23 9.65
C ILE A 151 -0.15 -10.24 9.30
N ALA A 152 -1.28 -10.23 10.02
CA ALA A 152 -2.41 -11.10 9.72
C ALA A 152 -3.02 -10.79 8.34
N THR A 153 -3.11 -9.51 7.98
CA THR A 153 -3.63 -9.05 6.68
C THR A 153 -2.67 -9.43 5.56
N ALA A 154 -1.36 -9.21 5.72
CA ALA A 154 -0.34 -9.63 4.77
C ALA A 154 -0.39 -11.15 4.53
N GLY A 155 -0.53 -11.96 5.59
CA GLY A 155 -0.70 -13.41 5.48
C GLY A 155 -1.99 -13.84 4.77
N GLN A 156 -3.07 -13.08 4.89
CA GLN A 156 -4.30 -13.34 4.14
C GLN A 156 -4.15 -12.94 2.67
N ASN A 157 -3.48 -11.83 2.38
CA ASN A 157 -3.17 -11.39 1.03
C ASN A 157 -2.28 -12.40 0.30
N GLU A 158 -1.26 -12.94 0.95
CA GLU A 158 -0.46 -14.03 0.38
C GLU A 158 -1.35 -15.22 -0.04
N ARG A 159 -2.23 -15.70 0.85
CA ARG A 159 -3.15 -16.81 0.55
C ARG A 159 -4.12 -16.52 -0.60
N ASN A 160 -4.56 -15.27 -0.74
CA ASN A 160 -5.44 -14.87 -1.85
C ASN A 160 -4.67 -14.80 -3.18
N LEU A 161 -3.45 -14.31 -3.16
CA LEU A 161 -2.56 -14.30 -4.32
C LEU A 161 -2.20 -15.72 -4.76
N ASP A 162 -2.09 -16.70 -3.84
CA ASP A 162 -1.86 -18.12 -4.16
C ASP A 162 -2.94 -18.68 -5.09
N LYS A 163 -4.17 -18.21 -4.97
CA LYS A 163 -5.28 -18.68 -5.81
C LYS A 163 -5.21 -18.14 -7.24
N ASN A 164 -4.75 -16.91 -7.42
CA ASN A 164 -4.88 -16.17 -8.68
C ASN A 164 -3.57 -15.48 -9.16
N GLY A 165 -2.68 -15.09 -8.27
CA GLY A 165 -1.55 -14.23 -8.56
C GLY A 165 -0.29 -14.93 -9.07
N TRP A 166 -0.07 -16.20 -8.67
CA TRP A 166 1.15 -16.95 -9.02
C TRP A 166 1.03 -17.72 -10.34
N LYS A 167 -0.16 -17.80 -10.95
CA LYS A 167 -0.38 -18.54 -12.20
C LYS A 167 0.47 -17.97 -13.33
N GLY A 168 1.44 -18.78 -13.80
CA GLY A 168 2.32 -18.43 -14.92
C GLY A 168 3.54 -17.57 -14.58
N ARG A 169 3.81 -17.29 -13.29
CA ARG A 169 4.86 -16.36 -12.84
C ARG A 169 6.01 -17.07 -12.09
N GLY A 170 6.52 -18.18 -12.58
CA GLY A 170 7.70 -18.83 -11.98
C GLY A 170 7.44 -19.56 -10.66
N ARG A 171 8.52 -19.78 -9.88
CA ARG A 171 8.44 -20.43 -8.56
C ARG A 171 8.10 -19.40 -7.48
N LYS A 172 7.09 -19.69 -6.66
CA LYS A 172 6.79 -18.88 -5.46
C LYS A 172 8.04 -18.82 -4.57
N PRO A 173 8.51 -17.60 -4.17
CA PRO A 173 9.59 -17.47 -3.21
C PRO A 173 9.18 -17.97 -1.83
N GLU A 174 10.17 -18.18 -0.96
CA GLU A 174 9.91 -18.36 0.46
C GLU A 174 9.41 -17.03 1.06
N ILE A 175 8.24 -17.04 1.73
CA ILE A 175 7.67 -15.87 2.39
C ILE A 175 7.67 -16.12 3.89
N THR A 176 8.22 -15.17 4.64
CA THR A 176 8.28 -15.21 6.11
C THR A 176 7.72 -13.94 6.70
N TYR A 177 7.20 -14.03 7.92
CA TYR A 177 6.61 -12.91 8.65
C TYR A 177 7.37 -12.66 9.94
N ALA A 178 7.58 -11.39 10.27
CA ALA A 178 8.31 -10.95 11.44
C ALA A 178 7.52 -9.87 12.19
N LEU A 179 6.93 -10.21 13.32
CA LEU A 179 6.17 -9.29 14.16
C LEU A 179 7.09 -8.63 15.18
N GLY A 180 7.20 -7.29 15.13
CA GLY A 180 7.98 -6.50 16.09
C GLY A 180 8.36 -5.14 15.55
N ASN A 181 9.01 -4.33 16.38
CA ASN A 181 9.33 -2.94 16.06
C ASN A 181 10.61 -2.86 15.24
N LEU A 182 10.47 -2.50 13.96
CA LEU A 182 11.56 -2.34 12.99
C LEU A 182 12.52 -3.54 12.99
N TRP A 183 13.71 -3.39 13.56
CA TRP A 183 14.79 -4.36 13.50
C TRP A 183 14.73 -5.46 14.57
N GLU A 184 13.85 -5.32 15.59
CA GLU A 184 13.77 -6.25 16.73
C GLU A 184 13.52 -7.71 16.32
N PRO A 185 12.59 -7.97 15.37
CA PRO A 185 12.28 -9.34 14.98
C PRO A 185 13.16 -9.85 13.82
N ILE A 186 14.09 -9.02 13.31
CA ILE A 186 14.83 -9.31 12.09
C ILE A 186 16.09 -10.10 12.37
N ASP A 187 16.24 -11.22 11.67
CA ASP A 187 17.44 -12.07 11.69
C ASP A 187 18.03 -12.22 10.29
N GLY A 188 19.36 -12.30 10.25
CA GLY A 188 20.13 -12.49 9.02
C GLY A 188 20.34 -11.23 8.22
N LYS A 189 20.73 -11.42 6.95
CA LYS A 189 21.04 -10.34 6.01
C LYS A 189 20.22 -10.45 4.74
N PHE A 190 20.04 -9.30 4.09
CA PHE A 190 19.22 -9.13 2.89
C PHE A 190 20.02 -8.45 1.78
N ASP A 191 19.72 -8.80 0.55
CA ASP A 191 20.28 -8.15 -0.63
C ASP A 191 19.55 -6.83 -0.95
N LEU A 192 18.26 -6.78 -0.57
CA LEU A 192 17.39 -5.64 -0.80
C LEU A 192 16.50 -5.44 0.44
N ILE A 193 16.46 -4.22 0.93
CA ILE A 193 15.52 -3.78 1.96
C ILE A 193 14.65 -2.69 1.35
N VAL A 194 13.33 -2.81 1.50
CA VAL A 194 12.36 -1.80 1.11
C VAL A 194 11.53 -1.39 2.32
N SER A 195 11.04 -0.16 2.33
CA SER A 195 10.13 0.32 3.37
C SER A 195 9.29 1.49 2.89
N ASN A 196 8.03 1.50 3.28
CA ASN A 196 7.20 2.70 3.31
C ASN A 196 6.88 3.01 4.79
N PRO A 197 7.79 3.67 5.52
CA PRO A 197 7.60 3.94 6.93
C PRO A 197 6.71 5.16 7.15
N PRO A 198 6.14 5.36 8.35
CA PRO A 198 5.44 6.60 8.70
C PRO A 198 6.35 7.82 8.54
N TYR A 199 5.87 8.84 7.81
CA TYR A 199 6.69 10.00 7.45
C TYR A 199 5.99 11.36 7.59
N ILE A 200 4.73 11.41 7.98
CA ILE A 200 3.98 12.66 8.15
C ILE A 200 4.42 13.31 9.46
N GLU A 201 4.72 14.61 9.43
CA GLU A 201 5.03 15.34 10.65
C GLU A 201 3.83 15.35 11.60
N THR A 202 4.06 15.13 12.90
CA THR A 202 2.97 15.05 13.89
C THR A 202 2.04 16.27 13.85
N GLU A 203 2.58 17.47 13.59
CA GLU A 203 1.82 18.71 13.51
C GLU A 203 0.93 18.79 12.25
N GLU A 204 1.29 18.09 11.18
CA GLU A 204 0.54 18.05 9.91
C GLU A 204 -0.63 17.05 9.92
N LEU A 205 -0.65 16.09 10.84
CA LEU A 205 -1.69 15.07 10.92
C LEU A 205 -3.10 15.65 10.98
N SER A 206 -3.29 16.73 11.74
CA SER A 206 -4.59 17.39 11.87
C SER A 206 -5.10 18.06 10.59
N GLY A 207 -4.25 18.22 9.60
CA GLY A 207 -4.60 18.79 8.28
C GLY A 207 -4.94 17.76 7.21
N LEU A 208 -4.88 16.47 7.54
CA LEU A 208 -5.22 15.40 6.62
C LEU A 208 -6.73 15.35 6.35
N MET A 209 -7.11 14.75 5.23
CA MET A 209 -8.52 14.51 4.90
C MET A 209 -9.20 13.68 5.99
N PRO A 210 -10.50 13.90 6.29
CA PRO A 210 -11.22 13.16 7.31
C PRO A 210 -11.11 11.64 7.16
N GLU A 211 -11.20 11.14 5.95
CA GLU A 211 -11.06 9.70 5.65
C GLU A 211 -9.70 9.12 6.03
N VAL A 212 -8.65 9.93 6.11
CA VAL A 212 -7.31 9.47 6.52
C VAL A 212 -7.16 9.61 8.04
N ILE A 213 -7.42 10.80 8.60
CA ILE A 213 -7.14 11.06 10.03
C ILE A 213 -8.09 10.30 10.97
N ASP A 214 -9.35 10.11 10.57
CA ASP A 214 -10.38 9.49 11.41
C ASP A 214 -10.43 7.96 11.28
N HIS A 215 -9.91 7.40 10.19
CA HIS A 215 -10.11 5.97 9.87
C HIS A 215 -8.82 5.18 9.67
N GLU A 216 -7.72 5.80 9.22
CA GLU A 216 -6.47 5.05 9.02
C GLU A 216 -5.62 5.06 10.30
N PRO A 217 -4.78 4.02 10.53
CA PRO A 217 -4.02 3.92 11.77
C PRO A 217 -2.96 5.01 11.88
N LEU A 218 -3.03 5.85 12.92
CA LEU A 218 -2.03 6.89 13.19
C LEU A 218 -0.60 6.34 13.26
N LEU A 219 -0.45 5.10 13.73
CA LEU A 219 0.84 4.39 13.78
C LEU A 219 1.50 4.27 12.40
N ALA A 220 0.71 4.20 11.34
CA ALA A 220 1.21 4.12 9.96
C ALA A 220 1.43 5.48 9.30
N LEU A 221 1.01 6.57 9.94
CA LEU A 221 1.06 7.93 9.40
C LEU A 221 2.11 8.79 10.10
N ASP A 222 2.16 8.74 11.44
CA ASP A 222 2.96 9.66 12.26
C ASP A 222 4.46 9.34 12.20
N GLY A 223 5.21 10.12 11.42
CA GLY A 223 6.66 10.09 11.31
C GLY A 223 7.41 10.81 12.44
N GLY A 224 6.67 11.28 13.46
CA GLY A 224 7.21 12.07 14.56
C GLY A 224 7.35 13.56 14.22
N LYS A 225 7.96 14.32 15.11
CA LYS A 225 8.03 15.79 15.04
C LYS A 225 8.63 16.33 13.73
N SER A 226 9.57 15.61 13.14
CA SER A 226 10.28 16.02 11.90
C SER A 226 9.85 15.21 10.68
N GLY A 227 8.97 14.23 10.83
CA GLY A 227 8.67 13.25 9.78
C GLY A 227 9.86 12.32 9.42
N LEU A 228 11.01 12.46 10.07
CA LEU A 228 12.25 11.74 9.72
C LEU A 228 12.64 10.64 10.71
N VAL A 229 11.91 10.49 11.80
CA VAL A 229 12.28 9.60 12.92
C VAL A 229 12.47 8.15 12.48
N PHE A 230 11.62 7.65 11.59
CA PHE A 230 11.74 6.27 11.10
C PHE A 230 12.90 6.11 10.14
N TYR A 231 13.16 7.08 9.26
CA TYR A 231 14.33 7.04 8.38
C TYR A 231 15.65 7.01 9.17
N GLU A 232 15.76 7.81 10.22
CA GLU A 232 16.93 7.81 11.10
C GLU A 232 17.16 6.43 11.72
N LYS A 233 16.10 5.81 12.29
CA LYS A 233 16.16 4.47 12.89
C LYS A 233 16.46 3.37 11.87
N ILE A 234 15.87 3.47 10.67
CA ILE A 234 16.09 2.49 9.60
C ILE A 234 17.53 2.57 9.12
N LEU A 235 18.01 3.76 8.77
CA LEU A 235 19.32 3.97 8.18
C LEU A 235 20.47 3.70 9.15
N GLU A 236 20.31 3.99 10.45
CA GLU A 236 21.33 3.69 11.48
C GLU A 236 21.68 2.20 11.52
N LYS A 237 20.68 1.32 11.36
CA LYS A 237 20.86 -0.12 11.51
C LYS A 237 20.89 -0.90 10.20
N ALA A 238 20.33 -0.38 9.11
CA ALA A 238 20.31 -1.06 7.81
C ALA A 238 21.67 -1.63 7.36
N PRO A 239 22.83 -0.97 7.59
CA PRO A 239 24.15 -1.53 7.21
C PRO A 239 24.48 -2.86 7.87
N PHE A 240 23.89 -3.20 9.03
CA PHE A 240 24.13 -4.47 9.72
C PHE A 240 23.30 -5.60 9.12
N TYR A 241 22.16 -5.28 8.49
CA TYR A 241 21.21 -6.22 7.92
C TYR A 241 21.29 -6.33 6.39
N LEU A 242 22.13 -5.52 5.75
CA LEU A 242 22.41 -5.63 4.32
C LEU A 242 23.63 -6.52 4.04
N GLU A 243 23.53 -7.28 2.94
CA GLU A 243 24.68 -7.92 2.34
C GLU A 243 25.63 -6.88 1.76
N GLU A 244 26.86 -7.28 1.40
CA GLU A 244 27.82 -6.41 0.74
C GLU A 244 27.25 -5.86 -0.57
N ALA A 245 27.27 -4.55 -0.75
CA ALA A 245 26.62 -3.84 -1.86
C ALA A 245 25.08 -4.03 -1.94
N GLY A 246 24.46 -4.43 -0.83
CA GLY A 246 23.00 -4.48 -0.72
C GLY A 246 22.36 -3.11 -0.89
N ILE A 247 21.09 -3.11 -1.23
CA ILE A 247 20.33 -1.91 -1.59
C ILE A 247 19.27 -1.65 -0.53
N LEU A 248 19.13 -0.39 -0.13
CA LEU A 248 17.98 0.11 0.64
C LEU A 248 17.17 1.05 -0.25
N MET A 249 15.85 0.92 -0.22
CA MET A 249 14.90 1.83 -0.86
C MET A 249 13.82 2.20 0.15
N VAL A 250 13.51 3.49 0.27
CA VAL A 250 12.42 3.96 1.13
C VAL A 250 11.52 4.92 0.38
N GLU A 251 10.20 4.77 0.57
CA GLU A 251 9.25 5.80 0.18
C GLU A 251 9.41 7.01 1.09
N ILE A 252 9.14 8.21 0.56
CA ILE A 252 9.29 9.48 1.26
C ILE A 252 8.14 10.44 0.97
N GLY A 253 7.93 11.37 1.88
CA GLY A 253 7.12 12.56 1.60
C GLY A 253 7.77 13.42 0.51
N TYR A 254 6.96 14.06 -0.31
CA TYR A 254 7.40 14.79 -1.52
C TYR A 254 8.40 15.92 -1.25
N ASN A 255 8.50 16.40 -0.02
CA ASN A 255 9.39 17.48 0.42
C ASN A 255 10.61 16.99 1.23
N GLN A 256 10.79 15.67 1.41
CA GLN A 256 11.80 15.08 2.28
C GLN A 256 13.02 14.54 1.52
N GLY A 257 13.02 14.56 0.18
CA GLY A 257 14.03 13.89 -0.65
C GLY A 257 15.45 14.20 -0.28
N GLU A 258 15.83 15.47 -0.20
CA GLU A 258 17.21 15.88 0.09
C GLU A 258 17.63 15.54 1.53
N GLN A 259 16.74 15.69 2.50
CA GLN A 259 17.03 15.36 3.90
C GLN A 259 17.26 13.85 4.07
N VAL A 260 16.40 13.00 3.48
CA VAL A 260 16.57 11.55 3.52
C VAL A 260 17.81 11.11 2.76
N LYS A 261 18.12 11.71 1.60
CA LYS A 261 19.37 11.47 0.87
C LYS A 261 20.60 11.71 1.74
N GLN A 262 20.64 12.82 2.45
CA GLN A 262 21.76 13.12 3.37
C GLN A 262 21.87 12.09 4.50
N LEU A 263 20.73 11.57 5.00
CA LEU A 263 20.73 10.47 5.98
C LEU A 263 21.32 9.18 5.39
N PHE A 264 21.02 8.84 4.13
CA PHE A 264 21.65 7.71 3.45
C PHE A 264 23.18 7.87 3.37
N GLU A 265 23.65 9.01 2.87
CA GLU A 265 25.08 9.30 2.70
C GLU A 265 25.82 9.25 4.04
N LYS A 266 25.24 9.84 5.10
CA LYS A 266 25.78 9.83 6.45
C LYS A 266 25.93 8.42 7.02
N ASN A 267 25.03 7.49 6.66
CA ASN A 267 25.03 6.11 7.13
C ASN A 267 25.79 5.13 6.20
N GLY A 268 26.63 5.66 5.29
CA GLY A 268 27.55 4.84 4.49
C GLY A 268 26.94 4.25 3.23
N PHE A 269 25.87 4.82 2.73
CA PHE A 269 25.32 4.48 1.42
C PHE A 269 25.98 5.36 0.33
N ALA A 270 26.22 4.76 -0.83
CA ALA A 270 26.68 5.41 -2.04
C ALA A 270 25.63 5.27 -3.15
N ASP A 271 25.86 5.93 -4.28
CA ASP A 271 24.96 5.93 -5.43
C ASP A 271 23.53 6.31 -5.01
N VAL A 272 23.40 7.32 -4.13
CA VAL A 272 22.11 7.73 -3.58
C VAL A 272 21.36 8.55 -4.62
N GLU A 273 20.19 8.05 -5.00
CA GLU A 273 19.31 8.69 -5.97
C GLU A 273 17.90 8.92 -5.40
N ILE A 274 17.27 9.99 -5.88
CA ILE A 274 15.87 10.32 -5.58
C ILE A 274 15.06 10.04 -6.84
N LYS A 275 14.05 9.18 -6.73
CA LYS A 275 13.09 8.91 -7.79
C LYS A 275 11.84 9.74 -7.60
N LYS A 276 11.38 10.35 -8.68
CA LYS A 276 10.16 11.16 -8.72
C LYS A 276 8.99 10.34 -9.26
N ASP A 277 7.80 10.74 -8.83
CA ASP A 277 6.55 10.26 -9.41
C ASP A 277 6.23 10.93 -10.76
N LEU A 278 5.08 10.55 -11.34
CA LEU A 278 4.63 11.09 -12.63
C LEU A 278 4.28 12.59 -12.56
N ALA A 279 3.98 13.11 -11.37
CA ALA A 279 3.74 14.53 -11.13
C ALA A 279 5.05 15.32 -10.94
N GLY A 280 6.19 14.64 -10.91
CA GLY A 280 7.51 15.24 -10.73
C GLY A 280 7.88 15.50 -9.26
N LEU A 281 7.12 14.94 -8.31
CA LEU A 281 7.38 15.03 -6.87
C LEU A 281 8.32 13.90 -6.42
N ASP A 282 9.16 14.17 -5.44
CA ASP A 282 10.07 13.17 -4.87
C ASP A 282 9.25 12.06 -4.18
N ARG A 283 9.57 10.78 -4.47
CA ARG A 283 8.78 9.67 -3.95
C ARG A 283 9.60 8.54 -3.33
N VAL A 284 10.76 8.22 -3.86
CA VAL A 284 11.61 7.14 -3.35
C VAL A 284 13.05 7.61 -3.26
N VAL A 285 13.71 7.30 -2.15
CA VAL A 285 15.18 7.40 -2.04
C VAL A 285 15.76 5.99 -2.03
N ARG A 286 16.75 5.79 -2.89
CA ARG A 286 17.50 4.53 -3.02
C ARG A 286 18.99 4.79 -2.80
N GLY A 287 19.64 3.88 -2.09
CA GLY A 287 21.10 3.87 -1.94
C GLY A 287 21.67 2.46 -1.88
N ARG A 288 22.92 2.33 -2.27
CA ARG A 288 23.69 1.09 -2.19
C ARG A 288 24.65 1.16 -1.01
N LEU A 289 24.68 0.13 -0.16
CA LEU A 289 25.66 0.08 0.92
C LEU A 289 27.09 0.07 0.35
N SER A 290 27.89 1.04 0.76
CA SER A 290 29.28 1.15 0.33
C SER A 290 30.07 -0.06 0.79
N LYS A 291 30.95 -0.58 -0.08
CA LYS A 291 31.93 -1.56 0.36
C LYS A 291 32.79 -0.93 1.46
N LYS A 292 32.88 -1.56 2.62
CA LYS A 292 33.88 -1.16 3.61
C LYS A 292 35.24 -1.27 2.92
N GLY A 293 35.91 -0.15 2.71
CA GLY A 293 37.28 -0.14 2.23
C GLY A 293 38.13 -1.06 3.13
N LYS A 294 38.84 -1.99 2.48
CA LYS A 294 39.83 -2.82 3.16
C LYS A 294 40.94 -1.97 3.69
#